data_b4aefd4a9a7ca457e7916886c51cf134
#
_entry.id   b4aefd4a9a7ca457e7916886c51cf134
#
_cell.length_a   1.000
_cell.length_b   1.000
_cell.length_c   1.000
_cell.angle_alpha   90.00
_cell.angle_beta   90.00
_cell.angle_gamma   90.00
#
_symmetry.space_group_name_H-M   'P 1'
#
loop_
_entity.id
_entity.type
_entity.pdbx_description
1 polymer ?
#
loop_
_entity_poly.entity_id
_entity_poly.type
_entity_poly.pdbx_seq_one_letter_code
_entity_poly.pdbx_strand_id
1 'polypeptide(L)'
;MRYNSVDKLQKYLQEKVFSYTQSPKKAAGRALGTIVEIITFYLLKSWGLENSISIEKKVPEFGFPEITHNVEFSLHPVLKQYKIEIDNDGSSITSTKLINSITSNYNSLNLDKKSNNNLLSKNGTIRNACTIGTSEGFYLVATINKKQKNKYYITINKQWNKPYCIFECKRVGIEEGCKKGPQTIEKAKQGAYVAKTVSSLQKVRLPSGELYGIIYKNNQIVKSEPYYGLLNEVIKSNQYDFLEDFILTVGVVSNHGNWFTAENHNKELKVLAQAYDWLLFLTDEGITSFISDVILESKKEYSAIKNAFHASYNKDKKGSTQFTKVKMNSQADSQLTEYFIKNKNKIANWFNLISPDGENVTDLLKLIDILNNKEWSKIIK
;
A
#
# COMPACT_ATOMS: atom_id res chain seq x y z
N MET A 1 10.92 25.58 -8.06
CA MET A 1 9.92 25.77 -9.17
C MET A 1 8.82 24.72 -8.94
N ARG A 2 7.61 25.14 -8.53
CA ARG A 2 6.48 24.20 -8.34
C ARG A 2 5.84 23.90 -9.68
N TYR A 3 5.66 22.63 -10.01
CA TYR A 3 4.96 22.20 -11.20
C TYR A 3 3.46 22.14 -10.91
N ASN A 4 2.66 22.73 -11.79
CA ASN A 4 1.20 22.82 -11.60
C ASN A 4 0.46 21.56 -12.10
N SER A 5 1.17 20.60 -12.72
CA SER A 5 0.59 19.35 -13.17
C SER A 5 1.63 18.24 -13.22
N VAL A 6 1.16 17.01 -13.07
CA VAL A 6 1.98 15.81 -13.17
C VAL A 6 2.58 15.65 -14.56
N ASP A 7 1.90 16.10 -15.61
CA ASP A 7 2.42 16.04 -16.98
C ASP A 7 3.63 16.93 -17.19
N LYS A 8 3.59 18.16 -16.67
CA LYS A 8 4.76 19.07 -16.71
C LYS A 8 5.93 18.47 -15.93
N LEU A 9 5.64 17.88 -14.77
CA LEU A 9 6.65 17.18 -13.99
C LEU A 9 7.20 15.95 -14.72
N GLN A 10 6.33 15.15 -15.37
CA GLN A 10 6.75 14.01 -16.18
C GLN A 10 7.68 14.45 -17.32
N LYS A 11 7.35 15.54 -18.01
CA LYS A 11 8.20 16.11 -19.07
C LYS A 11 9.56 16.55 -18.51
N TYR A 12 9.59 17.23 -17.38
CA TYR A 12 10.84 17.59 -16.71
C TYR A 12 11.68 16.36 -16.37
N LEU A 13 11.09 15.32 -15.79
CA LEU A 13 11.80 14.08 -15.48
C LEU A 13 12.36 13.41 -16.74
N GLN A 14 11.61 13.41 -17.85
CA GLN A 14 12.09 12.89 -19.14
C GLN A 14 13.35 13.60 -19.61
N GLU A 15 13.34 14.93 -19.57
CA GLU A 15 14.40 15.76 -20.14
C GLU A 15 15.65 15.85 -19.22
N LYS A 16 15.43 15.89 -17.91
CA LYS A 16 16.53 16.16 -16.96
C LYS A 16 17.02 14.93 -16.20
N VAL A 17 16.14 13.96 -15.95
CA VAL A 17 16.49 12.79 -15.14
C VAL A 17 16.67 11.52 -15.97
N PHE A 18 15.83 11.34 -17.01
CA PHE A 18 15.79 10.10 -17.80
C PHE A 18 16.25 10.26 -19.24
N SER A 19 16.81 11.42 -19.62
CA SER A 19 17.28 11.72 -20.99
C SER A 19 18.25 10.68 -21.56
N TYR A 20 18.99 9.97 -20.71
CA TYR A 20 19.94 8.91 -21.08
C TYR A 20 19.29 7.55 -21.38
N THR A 21 18.00 7.35 -21.10
CA THR A 21 17.32 6.06 -21.32
C THR A 21 16.84 5.93 -22.76
N GLN A 22 16.67 4.70 -23.25
CA GLN A 22 16.09 4.44 -24.58
C GLN A 22 14.65 4.93 -24.73
N SER A 23 13.93 5.05 -23.63
CA SER A 23 12.53 5.48 -23.58
C SER A 23 12.28 6.39 -22.37
N PRO A 24 12.75 7.67 -22.42
CA PRO A 24 12.63 8.60 -21.29
C PRO A 24 11.20 8.77 -20.76
N LYS A 25 10.23 8.82 -21.68
CA LYS A 25 8.80 8.93 -21.35
C LYS A 25 8.30 7.75 -20.52
N LYS A 26 8.64 6.51 -20.93
CA LYS A 26 8.27 5.31 -20.15
C LYS A 26 8.99 5.26 -18.80
N ALA A 27 10.27 5.66 -18.74
CA ALA A 27 11.03 5.70 -17.50
C ALA A 27 10.42 6.70 -16.50
N ALA A 28 10.11 7.91 -16.94
CA ALA A 28 9.45 8.93 -16.11
C ALA A 28 8.05 8.47 -15.64
N GLY A 29 7.26 7.87 -16.54
CA GLY A 29 5.95 7.33 -16.18
C GLY A 29 6.01 6.24 -15.12
N ARG A 30 6.97 5.31 -15.23
CA ARG A 30 7.22 4.27 -14.20
C ARG A 30 7.67 4.87 -12.86
N ALA A 31 8.57 5.85 -12.90
CA ALA A 31 9.04 6.53 -11.69
C ALA A 31 7.88 7.22 -10.96
N LEU A 32 6.99 7.89 -11.68
CA LEU A 32 5.80 8.51 -11.08
C LEU A 32 4.84 7.47 -10.48
N GLY A 33 4.65 6.31 -11.15
CA GLY A 33 3.88 5.21 -10.58
C GLY A 33 4.47 4.71 -9.25
N THR A 34 5.78 4.48 -9.24
CA THR A 34 6.51 4.09 -8.01
C THR A 34 6.40 5.15 -6.91
N ILE A 35 6.37 6.44 -7.26
CA ILE A 35 6.19 7.52 -6.28
C ILE A 35 4.80 7.47 -5.63
N VAL A 36 3.74 7.21 -6.41
CA VAL A 36 2.38 7.02 -5.84
C VAL A 36 2.37 5.88 -4.83
N GLU A 37 2.99 4.75 -5.16
CA GLU A 37 3.12 3.61 -4.25
C GLU A 37 3.91 3.97 -3.00
N ILE A 38 5.03 4.70 -3.12
CA ILE A 38 5.83 5.16 -1.99
C ILE A 38 5.03 6.11 -1.09
N ILE A 39 4.33 7.09 -1.67
CA ILE A 39 3.48 8.02 -0.92
C ILE A 39 2.44 7.23 -0.12
N THR A 40 1.76 6.27 -0.74
CA THR A 40 0.75 5.44 -0.07
C THR A 40 1.37 4.60 1.05
N PHE A 41 2.53 3.98 0.84
CA PHE A 41 3.22 3.19 1.87
C PHE A 41 3.57 4.03 3.11
N TYR A 42 4.17 5.21 2.92
CA TYR A 42 4.54 6.07 4.05
C TYR A 42 3.33 6.75 4.68
N LEU A 43 2.25 6.97 3.94
CA LEU A 43 0.97 7.36 4.52
C LEU A 43 0.48 6.30 5.51
N LEU A 44 0.43 5.03 5.10
CA LEU A 44 0.03 3.91 5.98
C LEU A 44 0.97 3.77 7.20
N LYS A 45 2.29 3.91 7.01
CA LYS A 45 3.23 3.97 8.14
C LYS A 45 2.92 5.13 9.09
N SER A 46 2.63 6.32 8.56
CA SER A 46 2.32 7.50 9.38
C SER A 46 1.00 7.35 10.17
N TRP A 47 0.15 6.43 9.75
CA TRP A 47 -1.07 6.03 10.44
C TRP A 47 -0.83 4.97 11.54
N GLY A 48 0.42 4.51 11.72
CA GLY A 48 0.77 3.51 12.72
C GLY A 48 0.47 2.07 12.30
N LEU A 49 0.26 1.83 11.01
CA LEU A 49 -0.16 0.52 10.47
C LEU A 49 1.02 -0.37 10.04
N GLU A 50 2.27 0.03 10.25
CA GLU A 50 3.47 -0.66 9.75
C GLU A 50 3.55 -2.13 10.15
N ASN A 51 2.96 -2.51 11.29
CA ASN A 51 2.96 -3.89 11.77
C ASN A 51 1.93 -4.79 11.06
N SER A 52 0.91 -4.19 10.47
CA SER A 52 -0.17 -4.90 9.75
C SER A 52 0.07 -4.96 8.25
N ILE A 53 0.99 -4.13 7.70
CA ILE A 53 1.23 -4.05 6.25
C ILE A 53 1.94 -5.30 5.74
N SER A 54 1.42 -5.85 4.65
CA SER A 54 2.12 -6.72 3.72
C SER A 54 2.11 -6.13 2.32
N ILE A 55 3.15 -6.42 1.51
CA ILE A 55 3.35 -5.86 0.16
C ILE A 55 3.28 -6.98 -0.86
N GLU A 56 2.58 -6.75 -1.98
CA GLU A 56 2.45 -7.66 -3.13
C GLU A 56 1.99 -9.07 -2.73
N LYS A 57 0.98 -9.15 -1.86
CA LYS A 57 0.36 -10.43 -1.49
C LYS A 57 -0.66 -10.87 -2.53
N LYS A 58 -0.71 -12.17 -2.74
CA LYS A 58 -1.71 -12.79 -3.61
C LYS A 58 -3.06 -12.84 -2.90
N VAL A 59 -4.12 -12.50 -3.63
CA VAL A 59 -5.50 -12.72 -3.22
C VAL A 59 -6.11 -13.71 -4.22
N PRO A 60 -6.44 -14.94 -3.80
CA PRO A 60 -7.07 -15.92 -4.70
C PRO A 60 -8.48 -15.49 -5.09
N GLU A 61 -8.91 -15.81 -6.30
CA GLU A 61 -10.27 -15.59 -6.74
C GLU A 61 -11.20 -16.69 -6.21
N PHE A 62 -12.41 -16.30 -5.82
CA PHE A 62 -13.43 -17.24 -5.39
C PHE A 62 -13.81 -18.18 -6.56
N GLY A 63 -13.78 -19.49 -6.30
CA GLY A 63 -14.02 -20.53 -7.32
C GLY A 63 -12.83 -20.79 -8.27
N PHE A 64 -11.77 -19.95 -8.22
CA PHE A 64 -10.56 -20.11 -9.02
C PHE A 64 -9.33 -19.85 -8.15
N PRO A 65 -9.05 -20.70 -7.14
CA PRO A 65 -7.98 -20.45 -6.16
C PRO A 65 -6.57 -20.39 -6.74
N GLU A 66 -6.33 -20.96 -7.91
CA GLU A 66 -5.08 -20.87 -8.66
C GLU A 66 -4.90 -19.54 -9.41
N ILE A 67 -5.99 -18.82 -9.68
CA ILE A 67 -5.95 -17.47 -10.26
C ILE A 67 -5.80 -16.48 -9.11
N THR A 68 -4.70 -15.76 -9.09
CA THR A 68 -4.41 -14.82 -8.01
C THR A 68 -3.97 -13.48 -8.55
N HIS A 69 -4.38 -12.41 -7.86
CA HIS A 69 -3.91 -11.05 -8.10
C HIS A 69 -3.02 -10.59 -6.95
N ASN A 70 -1.87 -10.00 -7.26
CA ASN A 70 -1.02 -9.36 -6.25
C ASN A 70 -1.52 -7.95 -6.01
N VAL A 71 -2.09 -7.70 -4.83
CA VAL A 71 -2.47 -6.33 -4.42
C VAL A 71 -1.24 -5.55 -3.96
N GLU A 72 -1.26 -4.24 -4.16
CA GLU A 72 -0.13 -3.38 -3.82
C GLU A 72 0.19 -3.44 -2.33
N PHE A 73 -0.81 -3.18 -1.47
CA PHE A 73 -0.71 -3.31 -0.01
C PHE A 73 -1.91 -4.04 0.52
N SER A 74 -1.68 -4.87 1.53
CA SER A 74 -2.73 -5.53 2.31
C SER A 74 -2.46 -5.35 3.78
N LEU A 75 -3.51 -5.10 4.56
CA LEU A 75 -3.45 -4.96 6.01
C LEU A 75 -3.99 -6.23 6.63
N HIS A 76 -3.16 -6.84 7.48
CA HIS A 76 -3.44 -8.14 8.08
C HIS A 76 -3.56 -8.05 9.59
N PRO A 77 -4.46 -8.85 10.20
CA PRO A 77 -4.48 -9.03 11.64
C PRO A 77 -3.14 -9.48 12.18
N VAL A 78 -2.65 -8.81 13.23
CA VAL A 78 -1.43 -9.19 13.93
C VAL A 78 -1.78 -10.12 15.10
N LEU A 79 -1.47 -11.40 14.97
CA LEU A 79 -1.79 -12.42 15.98
C LEU A 79 -0.80 -12.44 17.14
N LYS A 80 0.46 -12.14 16.85
CA LYS A 80 1.54 -12.07 17.83
C LYS A 80 2.69 -11.23 17.33
N GLN A 81 3.38 -10.56 18.25
CA GLN A 81 4.59 -9.79 17.96
C GLN A 81 5.78 -10.35 18.73
N TYR A 82 6.93 -10.41 18.06
CA TYR A 82 8.22 -10.75 18.64
C TYR A 82 9.13 -9.54 18.48
N LYS A 83 9.68 -9.04 19.57
CA LYS A 83 10.65 -7.93 19.58
C LYS A 83 12.03 -8.49 19.80
N ILE A 84 12.96 -8.21 18.90
CA ILE A 84 14.33 -8.67 18.98
C ILE A 84 15.31 -7.50 18.77
N GLU A 85 16.50 -7.65 19.32
CA GLU A 85 17.63 -6.75 19.08
C GLU A 85 18.69 -7.50 18.30
N ILE A 86 19.27 -6.84 17.29
CA ILE A 86 20.38 -7.38 16.50
C ILE A 86 21.49 -6.34 16.45
N ASP A 87 22.72 -6.79 16.71
CA ASP A 87 23.89 -5.92 16.63
C ASP A 87 24.13 -5.41 15.21
N ASN A 88 24.50 -4.15 15.10
CA ASN A 88 24.88 -3.50 13.86
C ASN A 88 26.38 -3.74 13.59
N ASP A 89 26.70 -4.92 13.12
CA ASP A 89 28.04 -5.37 12.73
C ASP A 89 28.38 -5.09 11.27
N GLY A 90 27.50 -4.36 10.55
CA GLY A 90 27.63 -4.09 9.12
C GLY A 90 27.27 -5.28 8.21
N SER A 91 26.87 -6.41 8.78
CA SER A 91 26.39 -7.56 8.00
C SER A 91 24.94 -7.41 7.58
N SER A 92 24.50 -8.26 6.63
CA SER A 92 23.10 -8.35 6.25
C SER A 92 22.26 -8.96 7.36
N ILE A 93 21.03 -8.44 7.55
CA ILE A 93 20.03 -9.05 8.42
C ILE A 93 19.14 -9.94 7.56
N THR A 94 19.42 -11.23 7.59
CA THR A 94 18.74 -12.24 6.77
C THR A 94 17.53 -12.81 7.48
N SER A 95 16.57 -13.37 6.72
CA SER A 95 15.42 -14.12 7.27
C SER A 95 15.87 -15.24 8.20
N THR A 96 16.94 -15.98 7.87
CA THR A 96 17.49 -17.05 8.69
C THR A 96 17.98 -16.53 10.05
N LYS A 97 18.73 -15.40 10.08
CA LYS A 97 19.22 -14.76 11.32
C LYS A 97 18.04 -14.37 12.22
N LEU A 98 16.97 -13.81 11.62
CA LEU A 98 15.76 -13.40 12.34
C LEU A 98 14.99 -14.59 12.90
N ILE A 99 14.77 -15.65 12.11
CA ILE A 99 14.05 -16.86 12.54
C ILE A 99 14.80 -17.54 13.65
N ASN A 100 16.11 -17.70 13.56
CA ASN A 100 16.93 -18.30 14.60
C ASN A 100 16.86 -17.50 15.91
N SER A 101 16.87 -16.16 15.85
CA SER A 101 16.71 -15.30 17.04
C SER A 101 15.34 -15.47 17.69
N ILE A 102 14.27 -15.69 16.93
CA ILE A 102 12.95 -15.98 17.51
C ILE A 102 12.92 -17.37 18.14
N THR A 103 13.43 -18.37 17.43
CA THR A 103 13.37 -19.77 17.88
C THR A 103 14.15 -19.97 19.16
N SER A 104 15.31 -19.31 19.32
CA SER A 104 16.10 -19.37 20.56
C SER A 104 15.40 -18.71 21.77
N ASN A 105 14.59 -17.66 21.51
CA ASN A 105 13.97 -16.88 22.59
C ASN A 105 12.52 -17.28 22.91
N TYR A 106 11.80 -17.93 21.98
CA TYR A 106 10.35 -18.10 22.05
C TYR A 106 9.85 -19.53 21.72
N ASN A 107 10.61 -20.58 21.88
CA ASN A 107 10.23 -21.99 21.62
C ASN A 107 9.29 -22.24 20.43
N SER A 108 9.73 -23.06 19.49
CA SER A 108 9.04 -23.67 18.33
C SER A 108 8.07 -22.78 17.53
N LEU A 109 8.57 -22.19 16.45
CA LEU A 109 7.79 -21.72 15.32
C LEU A 109 7.87 -22.79 14.21
N ASN A 110 6.79 -23.53 14.01
CA ASN A 110 6.69 -24.39 12.82
C ASN A 110 6.43 -23.50 11.60
N LEU A 111 7.37 -23.48 10.69
CA LEU A 111 7.27 -22.77 9.41
C LEU A 111 7.35 -23.77 8.27
N ASP A 112 6.35 -23.73 7.38
CA ASP A 112 6.34 -24.59 6.19
C ASP A 112 7.40 -24.12 5.20
N LYS A 113 7.59 -22.80 5.10
CA LYS A 113 8.56 -22.22 4.18
C LYS A 113 9.29 -21.02 4.81
N LYS A 114 10.63 -21.12 4.83
CA LYS A 114 11.50 -19.98 5.14
C LYS A 114 11.76 -19.18 3.86
N SER A 115 11.80 -17.86 4.00
CA SER A 115 12.12 -16.96 2.90
C SER A 115 13.64 -16.74 2.80
N ASN A 116 14.15 -16.53 1.59
CA ASN A 116 15.54 -16.11 1.34
C ASN A 116 15.70 -14.59 1.29
N ASN A 117 14.79 -13.83 1.90
CA ASN A 117 14.85 -12.38 1.92
C ASN A 117 15.86 -11.87 2.94
N ASN A 118 16.43 -10.70 2.64
CA ASN A 118 17.17 -9.90 3.59
C ASN A 118 16.30 -8.71 4.04
N LEU A 119 16.07 -8.57 5.33
CA LEU A 119 15.44 -7.38 5.90
C LEU A 119 16.31 -6.14 5.67
N LEU A 120 17.61 -6.31 5.87
CA LEU A 120 18.63 -5.30 5.57
C LEU A 120 19.77 -5.96 4.79
N SER A 121 20.08 -5.40 3.63
CA SER A 121 21.22 -5.83 2.81
C SER A 121 22.49 -5.11 3.23
N LYS A 122 23.66 -5.69 2.94
CA LYS A 122 24.99 -5.12 3.26
C LYS A 122 25.18 -3.71 2.68
N ASN A 123 24.54 -3.38 1.56
CA ASN A 123 24.57 -2.04 0.95
C ASN A 123 23.62 -1.02 1.59
N GLY A 124 23.01 -1.34 2.74
CA GLY A 124 22.09 -0.46 3.45
C GLY A 124 20.67 -0.37 2.87
N THR A 125 20.26 -1.33 2.04
CA THR A 125 18.89 -1.37 1.51
C THR A 125 17.98 -2.20 2.44
N ILE A 126 16.92 -1.59 2.92
CA ILE A 126 15.84 -2.23 3.69
C ILE A 126 14.81 -2.82 2.71
N ARG A 127 14.31 -4.02 3.02
CA ARG A 127 13.09 -4.55 2.43
C ARG A 127 11.91 -4.23 3.35
N ASN A 128 11.04 -3.35 2.90
CA ASN A 128 9.81 -2.97 3.63
C ASN A 128 8.87 -4.17 3.76
N ALA A 129 8.17 -4.26 4.90
CA ALA A 129 7.26 -5.38 5.22
C ALA A 129 7.88 -6.75 4.83
N CYS A 130 9.09 -7.03 5.31
CA CYS A 130 9.91 -8.16 4.88
C CYS A 130 9.30 -9.50 5.33
N THR A 131 8.69 -10.25 4.43
CA THR A 131 8.26 -11.61 4.73
C THR A 131 9.48 -12.50 4.91
N ILE A 132 9.65 -13.07 6.10
CA ILE A 132 10.77 -13.95 6.48
C ILE A 132 10.40 -15.43 6.50
N GLY A 133 9.11 -15.74 6.59
CA GLY A 133 8.60 -17.10 6.53
C GLY A 133 7.09 -17.13 6.38
N THR A 134 6.57 -18.29 5.98
CA THR A 134 5.13 -18.55 5.81
C THR A 134 4.79 -19.91 6.40
N SER A 135 3.57 -20.04 6.91
CA SER A 135 2.97 -21.30 7.28
C SER A 135 1.48 -21.28 6.93
N GLU A 136 0.80 -22.40 7.10
CA GLU A 136 -0.63 -22.46 6.94
C GLU A 136 -1.30 -21.40 7.85
N GLY A 137 -2.12 -20.54 7.27
CA GLY A 137 -2.86 -19.52 7.97
C GLY A 137 -2.08 -18.25 8.36
N PHE A 138 -0.76 -18.15 8.21
CA PHE A 138 -0.04 -16.94 8.60
C PHE A 138 1.27 -16.63 7.83
N TYR A 139 1.67 -15.36 7.92
CA TYR A 139 2.98 -14.86 7.49
C TYR A 139 3.79 -14.37 8.69
N LEU A 140 5.11 -14.50 8.63
CA LEU A 140 6.02 -13.77 9.50
C LEU A 140 6.61 -12.59 8.72
N VAL A 141 6.32 -11.39 9.19
CA VAL A 141 6.74 -10.13 8.55
C VAL A 141 7.62 -9.34 9.52
N ALA A 142 8.84 -9.04 9.11
CA ALA A 142 9.80 -8.28 9.89
C ALA A 142 9.85 -6.81 9.46
N THR A 143 9.96 -5.92 10.47
CA THR A 143 10.07 -4.46 10.30
C THR A 143 11.16 -3.92 11.21
N ILE A 144 12.00 -3.00 10.72
CA ILE A 144 12.96 -2.26 11.54
C ILE A 144 12.24 -1.07 12.15
N ASN A 145 12.05 -1.06 13.47
CA ASN A 145 11.38 0.03 14.17
C ASN A 145 12.33 1.18 14.50
N LYS A 146 13.56 0.84 14.89
CA LYS A 146 14.55 1.81 15.33
C LYS A 146 15.97 1.34 15.00
N LYS A 147 16.80 2.27 14.57
CA LYS A 147 18.23 2.08 14.44
C LYS A 147 18.95 2.92 15.49
N GLN A 148 19.78 2.30 16.29
CA GLN A 148 20.75 2.98 17.15
C GLN A 148 22.17 2.70 16.64
N LYS A 149 23.18 3.41 17.17
CA LYS A 149 24.56 3.33 16.68
C LYS A 149 25.05 1.89 16.51
N ASN A 150 24.77 1.02 17.47
CA ASN A 150 25.28 -0.34 17.53
C ASN A 150 24.19 -1.42 17.46
N LYS A 151 22.91 -1.07 17.33
CA LYS A 151 21.79 -2.03 17.36
C LYS A 151 20.64 -1.65 16.44
N TYR A 152 19.98 -2.69 15.92
CA TYR A 152 18.67 -2.61 15.26
C TYR A 152 17.61 -3.20 16.18
N TYR A 153 16.52 -2.46 16.38
CA TYR A 153 15.32 -2.92 17.06
C TYR A 153 14.33 -3.37 16.00
N ILE A 154 13.99 -4.64 16.01
CA ILE A 154 13.18 -5.27 14.98
C ILE A 154 11.93 -5.87 15.61
N THR A 155 10.78 -5.60 15.02
CA THR A 155 9.53 -6.29 15.33
C THR A 155 9.25 -7.31 14.24
N ILE A 156 8.92 -8.54 14.65
CA ILE A 156 8.47 -9.59 13.76
C ILE A 156 7.02 -9.88 14.11
N ASN A 157 6.15 -9.66 13.15
CA ASN A 157 4.72 -9.79 13.28
C ASN A 157 4.26 -11.13 12.70
N LYS A 158 3.56 -11.94 13.50
CA LYS A 158 2.80 -13.09 13.01
C LYS A 158 1.46 -12.54 12.50
N GLN A 159 1.34 -12.39 11.20
CA GLN A 159 0.16 -11.86 10.55
C GLN A 159 -0.72 -12.99 10.02
N TRP A 160 -2.04 -12.93 10.23
CA TRP A 160 -2.97 -13.85 9.59
C TRP A 160 -2.90 -13.66 8.05
N ASN A 161 -3.03 -14.73 7.29
CA ASN A 161 -2.87 -14.67 5.83
C ASN A 161 -4.04 -14.01 5.09
N LYS A 162 -5.26 -13.95 5.69
CA LYS A 162 -6.37 -13.18 5.14
C LYS A 162 -6.26 -11.71 5.57
N PRO A 163 -6.27 -10.74 4.64
CA PRO A 163 -6.28 -9.33 4.98
C PRO A 163 -7.69 -8.87 5.39
N TYR A 164 -7.77 -7.86 6.27
CA TYR A 164 -9.01 -7.15 6.55
C TYR A 164 -9.20 -5.90 5.66
N CYS A 165 -8.13 -5.45 5.01
CA CYS A 165 -8.16 -4.30 4.11
C CYS A 165 -7.10 -4.44 3.02
N ILE A 166 -7.40 -3.96 1.82
CA ILE A 166 -6.43 -3.83 0.74
C ILE A 166 -6.36 -2.40 0.22
N PHE A 167 -5.16 -2.01 -0.24
CA PHE A 167 -4.91 -0.78 -0.98
C PHE A 167 -4.34 -1.11 -2.34
N GLU A 168 -4.96 -0.56 -3.38
CA GLU A 168 -4.48 -0.69 -4.75
C GLU A 168 -4.16 0.69 -5.31
N CYS A 169 -2.93 0.87 -5.82
CA CYS A 169 -2.44 2.14 -6.33
C CYS A 169 -2.36 2.09 -7.85
N LYS A 170 -3.04 3.02 -8.54
CA LYS A 170 -2.96 3.11 -10.00
C LYS A 170 -2.89 4.56 -10.47
N ARG A 171 -2.02 4.79 -11.43
CA ARG A 171 -2.11 5.98 -12.27
C ARG A 171 -3.09 5.69 -13.40
N VAL A 172 -4.12 6.50 -13.51
CA VAL A 172 -5.21 6.32 -14.47
C VAL A 172 -5.30 7.52 -15.39
N GLY A 173 -5.65 7.28 -16.67
CA GLY A 173 -5.78 8.32 -17.66
C GLY A 173 -5.07 7.97 -18.98
N ILE A 174 -5.01 8.95 -19.88
CA ILE A 174 -4.39 8.83 -21.19
C ILE A 174 -3.28 9.86 -21.29
N GLU A 175 -2.10 9.43 -21.70
CA GLU A 175 -1.08 10.37 -22.16
C GLU A 175 -1.56 11.09 -23.41
N GLU A 176 -1.24 12.38 -23.50
CA GLU A 176 -1.52 13.20 -24.69
C GLU A 176 -1.05 12.48 -25.97
N GLY A 177 -1.96 12.31 -26.93
CA GLY A 177 -1.71 11.59 -28.17
C GLY A 177 -1.83 10.06 -28.14
N CYS A 178 -2.24 9.45 -27.03
CA CYS A 178 -2.44 8.00 -26.91
C CYS A 178 -3.93 7.58 -26.91
N LYS A 179 -4.26 6.48 -27.62
CA LYS A 179 -5.64 5.98 -27.78
C LYS A 179 -6.11 4.98 -26.69
N LYS A 180 -5.46 4.88 -25.53
CA LYS A 180 -5.66 3.77 -24.58
C LYS A 180 -6.42 4.17 -23.30
N GLY A 181 -7.67 4.63 -23.41
CA GLY A 181 -8.47 5.03 -22.25
C GLY A 181 -9.07 3.87 -21.40
N PRO A 182 -9.96 3.04 -21.95
CA PRO A 182 -10.73 2.08 -21.15
C PRO A 182 -9.90 1.02 -20.44
N GLN A 183 -8.80 0.55 -21.05
CA GLN A 183 -7.95 -0.49 -20.49
C GLN A 183 -7.26 -0.10 -19.15
N THR A 184 -7.02 1.19 -18.91
CA THR A 184 -6.41 1.63 -17.64
C THR A 184 -7.40 1.55 -16.49
N ILE A 185 -8.68 1.82 -16.75
CA ILE A 185 -9.76 1.70 -15.77
C ILE A 185 -10.01 0.24 -15.41
N GLU A 186 -10.07 -0.66 -16.39
CA GLU A 186 -10.22 -2.10 -16.13
C GLU A 186 -9.08 -2.65 -15.27
N LYS A 187 -7.84 -2.27 -15.58
CA LYS A 187 -6.69 -2.65 -14.76
C LYS A 187 -6.73 -2.04 -13.36
N ALA A 188 -7.26 -0.82 -13.22
CA ALA A 188 -7.39 -0.19 -11.92
C ALA A 188 -8.46 -0.84 -11.03
N LYS A 189 -9.44 -1.54 -11.60
CA LYS A 189 -10.47 -2.27 -10.84
C LYS A 189 -10.04 -3.66 -10.35
N GLN A 190 -8.99 -4.24 -10.90
CA GLN A 190 -8.63 -5.64 -10.67
C GLN A 190 -8.48 -5.99 -9.19
N GLY A 191 -7.77 -5.18 -8.40
CA GLY A 191 -7.58 -5.42 -6.97
C GLY A 191 -8.90 -5.45 -6.20
N ALA A 192 -9.78 -4.48 -6.44
CA ALA A 192 -11.10 -4.44 -5.83
C ALA A 192 -11.97 -5.63 -6.25
N TYR A 193 -11.96 -5.97 -7.55
CA TYR A 193 -12.73 -7.08 -8.08
C TYR A 193 -12.36 -8.39 -7.39
N VAL A 194 -11.07 -8.73 -7.36
CA VAL A 194 -10.58 -9.96 -6.72
C VAL A 194 -10.91 -9.98 -5.23
N ALA A 195 -10.70 -8.89 -4.51
CA ALA A 195 -11.04 -8.83 -3.09
C ALA A 195 -12.54 -8.98 -2.84
N LYS A 196 -13.39 -8.40 -3.70
CA LYS A 196 -14.85 -8.53 -3.57
C LYS A 196 -15.36 -9.94 -3.89
N THR A 197 -14.70 -10.70 -4.76
CA THR A 197 -15.09 -12.09 -5.03
C THR A 197 -14.93 -13.00 -3.81
N VAL A 198 -14.03 -12.67 -2.88
CA VAL A 198 -13.79 -13.45 -1.64
C VAL A 198 -14.35 -12.77 -0.38
N SER A 199 -14.85 -11.53 -0.47
CA SER A 199 -15.40 -10.81 0.68
C SER A 199 -16.85 -11.23 0.96
N SER A 200 -17.18 -11.36 2.24
CA SER A 200 -18.54 -11.65 2.70
C SER A 200 -19.56 -10.55 2.36
N LEU A 201 -19.09 -9.29 2.29
CA LEU A 201 -19.94 -8.15 1.93
C LEU A 201 -19.82 -7.85 0.43
N GLN A 202 -20.94 -8.04 -0.28
CA GLN A 202 -21.05 -7.75 -1.71
C GLN A 202 -21.72 -6.39 -1.95
N LYS A 203 -21.28 -5.68 -2.98
CA LYS A 203 -21.80 -4.37 -3.39
C LYS A 203 -22.63 -4.51 -4.66
N VAL A 204 -23.90 -4.19 -4.58
CA VAL A 204 -24.86 -4.33 -5.67
C VAL A 204 -25.49 -2.98 -5.99
N ARG A 205 -25.64 -2.67 -7.28
CA ARG A 205 -26.38 -1.50 -7.75
C ARG A 205 -27.77 -1.92 -8.16
N LEU A 206 -28.77 -1.29 -7.55
CA LEU A 206 -30.17 -1.49 -7.91
C LEU A 206 -30.53 -0.75 -9.21
N PRO A 207 -31.64 -1.12 -9.87
CA PRO A 207 -32.16 -0.38 -11.05
C PRO A 207 -32.44 1.10 -10.76
N SER A 208 -32.77 1.46 -9.52
CA SER A 208 -32.91 2.85 -9.06
C SER A 208 -31.61 3.65 -9.09
N GLY A 209 -30.45 2.98 -9.22
CA GLY A 209 -29.13 3.58 -9.11
C GLY A 209 -28.53 3.57 -7.70
N GLU A 210 -29.27 3.17 -6.70
CA GLU A 210 -28.82 3.05 -5.31
C GLU A 210 -27.85 1.90 -5.13
N LEU A 211 -26.91 2.07 -4.20
CA LEU A 211 -25.95 1.02 -3.81
C LEU A 211 -26.44 0.29 -2.57
N TYR A 212 -26.60 -1.03 -2.71
CA TYR A 212 -26.95 -1.94 -1.62
C TYR A 212 -25.79 -2.87 -1.29
N GLY A 213 -25.68 -3.22 -0.02
CA GLY A 213 -24.81 -4.25 0.49
C GLY A 213 -25.58 -5.53 0.72
N ILE A 214 -24.97 -6.66 0.38
CA ILE A 214 -25.51 -7.99 0.64
C ILE A 214 -24.46 -8.78 1.38
N ILE A 215 -24.81 -9.31 2.55
CA ILE A 215 -23.94 -10.23 3.30
C ILE A 215 -24.42 -11.66 3.03
N TYR A 216 -23.49 -12.48 2.56
CA TYR A 216 -23.66 -13.91 2.38
C TYR A 216 -23.03 -14.70 3.51
N LYS A 217 -23.75 -15.70 4.00
CA LYS A 217 -23.22 -16.73 4.90
C LYS A 217 -23.81 -18.07 4.50
N ASN A 218 -22.96 -19.09 4.31
CA ASN A 218 -23.38 -20.45 3.90
C ASN A 218 -24.31 -20.44 2.65
N ASN A 219 -23.96 -19.65 1.64
CA ASN A 219 -24.72 -19.44 0.41
C ASN A 219 -26.14 -18.85 0.60
N GLN A 220 -26.43 -18.26 1.76
CA GLN A 220 -27.69 -17.58 2.03
C GLN A 220 -27.45 -16.08 2.28
N ILE A 221 -28.39 -15.26 1.82
CA ILE A 221 -28.40 -13.84 2.14
C ILE A 221 -28.89 -13.69 3.58
N VAL A 222 -28.03 -13.19 4.46
CA VAL A 222 -28.37 -12.96 5.87
C VAL A 222 -28.75 -11.51 6.14
N LYS A 223 -28.28 -10.56 5.32
CA LYS A 223 -28.60 -9.14 5.45
C LYS A 223 -28.50 -8.42 4.11
N SER A 224 -29.39 -7.43 3.88
CA SER A 224 -29.34 -6.55 2.72
C SER A 224 -29.85 -5.15 3.10
N GLU A 225 -28.99 -4.13 2.96
CA GLU A 225 -29.26 -2.74 3.35
C GLU A 225 -28.45 -1.77 2.46
N PRO A 226 -28.71 -0.44 2.54
CA PRO A 226 -27.86 0.56 1.87
C PRO A 226 -26.38 0.35 2.17
N TYR A 227 -25.56 0.33 1.13
CA TYR A 227 -24.18 -0.19 1.18
C TYR A 227 -23.30 0.41 2.28
N TYR A 228 -23.19 1.73 2.34
CA TYR A 228 -22.29 2.37 3.30
C TYR A 228 -22.77 2.28 4.74
N GLY A 229 -24.10 2.20 4.96
CA GLY A 229 -24.68 1.89 6.27
C GLY A 229 -24.25 0.50 6.75
N LEU A 230 -24.44 -0.50 5.89
CA LEU A 230 -24.08 -1.89 6.18
C LEU A 230 -22.55 -2.06 6.33
N LEU A 231 -21.74 -1.41 5.50
CA LEU A 231 -20.28 -1.41 5.61
C LEU A 231 -19.81 -0.90 6.98
N ASN A 232 -20.35 0.24 7.40
CA ASN A 232 -20.05 0.82 8.72
C ASN A 232 -20.50 -0.09 9.85
N GLU A 233 -21.66 -0.73 9.73
CA GLU A 233 -22.16 -1.67 10.73
C GLU A 233 -21.24 -2.88 10.86
N VAL A 234 -20.88 -3.52 9.74
CA VAL A 234 -19.94 -4.66 9.75
C VAL A 234 -18.61 -4.28 10.43
N ILE A 235 -18.03 -3.13 10.08
CA ILE A 235 -16.77 -2.70 10.66
C ILE A 235 -16.90 -2.39 12.15
N LYS A 236 -17.96 -1.71 12.57
CA LYS A 236 -18.15 -1.26 13.96
C LYS A 236 -18.72 -2.36 14.86
N SER A 237 -19.41 -3.35 14.29
CA SER A 237 -20.05 -4.40 15.08
C SER A 237 -19.03 -5.33 15.74
N ASN A 238 -19.48 -6.03 16.80
CA ASN A 238 -18.76 -7.15 17.39
C ASN A 238 -19.27 -8.51 16.86
N GLN A 239 -20.01 -8.52 15.75
CA GLN A 239 -20.44 -9.74 15.07
C GLN A 239 -19.28 -10.29 14.23
N TYR A 240 -18.42 -11.02 14.89
CA TYR A 240 -17.18 -11.57 14.31
C TYR A 240 -17.42 -12.44 13.09
N ASP A 241 -18.56 -13.10 13.02
CA ASP A 241 -18.95 -13.93 11.86
C ASP A 241 -19.00 -13.17 10.54
N PHE A 242 -19.22 -11.84 10.55
CA PHE A 242 -19.22 -11.02 9.35
C PHE A 242 -17.83 -10.54 8.94
N LEU A 243 -16.88 -10.57 9.87
CA LEU A 243 -15.52 -10.07 9.66
C LEU A 243 -14.55 -11.15 9.16
N GLU A 244 -14.86 -12.43 9.32
CA GLU A 244 -13.97 -13.54 8.98
C GLU A 244 -13.51 -13.50 7.50
N ASP A 245 -14.43 -13.22 6.59
CA ASP A 245 -14.17 -13.11 5.16
C ASP A 245 -14.38 -11.68 4.62
N PHE A 246 -14.46 -10.68 5.51
CA PHE A 246 -14.64 -9.29 5.11
C PHE A 246 -13.30 -8.68 4.68
N ILE A 247 -13.30 -7.98 3.53
CA ILE A 247 -12.16 -7.21 3.05
C ILE A 247 -12.62 -5.80 2.65
N LEU A 248 -12.13 -4.79 3.37
CA LEU A 248 -12.28 -3.39 2.98
C LEU A 248 -11.37 -3.09 1.78
N THR A 249 -11.93 -2.50 0.73
CA THR A 249 -11.17 -2.18 -0.48
C THR A 249 -10.96 -0.68 -0.63
N VAL A 250 -9.69 -0.27 -0.75
CA VAL A 250 -9.31 1.14 -0.93
C VAL A 250 -8.52 1.30 -2.23
N GLY A 251 -9.05 2.11 -3.15
CA GLY A 251 -8.34 2.53 -4.35
C GLY A 251 -7.62 3.86 -4.11
N VAL A 252 -6.36 3.94 -4.49
CA VAL A 252 -5.60 5.19 -4.56
C VAL A 252 -5.26 5.46 -6.01
N VAL A 253 -5.93 6.43 -6.60
CA VAL A 253 -5.72 6.78 -8.00
C VAL A 253 -5.05 8.15 -8.15
N SER A 254 -4.27 8.32 -9.20
CA SER A 254 -3.66 9.58 -9.59
C SER A 254 -3.70 9.76 -11.09
N ASN A 255 -3.57 11.00 -11.56
CA ASN A 255 -3.59 11.29 -12.98
C ASN A 255 -2.40 10.69 -13.75
N HIS A 256 -2.74 10.25 -14.95
CA HIS A 256 -1.81 10.04 -16.05
C HIS A 256 -2.32 10.81 -17.25
N GLY A 257 -1.77 11.99 -17.49
CA GLY A 257 -2.41 12.97 -18.36
C GLY A 257 -3.42 13.85 -17.60
N ASN A 258 -3.90 14.90 -18.22
CA ASN A 258 -4.87 15.84 -17.61
C ASN A 258 -6.31 15.27 -17.67
N TRP A 259 -6.54 14.05 -17.22
CA TRP A 259 -7.83 13.40 -17.40
C TRP A 259 -8.83 13.67 -16.29
N PHE A 260 -8.33 13.88 -15.07
CA PHE A 260 -9.17 14.16 -13.91
C PHE A 260 -8.74 15.45 -13.24
N THR A 261 -9.70 16.18 -12.70
CA THR A 261 -9.46 17.18 -11.68
C THR A 261 -10.16 16.79 -10.39
N ALA A 262 -9.74 17.35 -9.30
CA ALA A 262 -10.37 17.16 -8.00
C ALA A 262 -11.87 17.53 -7.98
N GLU A 263 -12.26 18.44 -8.88
CA GLU A 263 -13.58 19.03 -8.95
C GLU A 263 -14.46 18.40 -10.04
N ASN A 264 -13.86 17.71 -11.02
CA ASN A 264 -14.57 17.13 -12.15
C ASN A 264 -14.46 15.61 -12.16
N HIS A 265 -15.40 14.97 -11.46
CA HIS A 265 -15.57 13.53 -11.47
C HIS A 265 -16.14 13.08 -12.81
N ASN A 266 -15.27 12.66 -13.72
CA ASN A 266 -15.74 12.07 -14.96
C ASN A 266 -16.33 10.67 -14.74
N LYS A 267 -16.93 10.10 -15.80
CA LYS A 267 -17.59 8.77 -15.72
C LYS A 267 -16.62 7.65 -15.32
N GLU A 268 -15.36 7.77 -15.67
CA GLU A 268 -14.31 6.79 -15.36
C GLU A 268 -14.01 6.72 -13.86
N LEU A 269 -13.90 7.87 -13.18
CA LEU A 269 -13.79 7.92 -11.71
C LEU A 269 -15.04 7.36 -11.03
N LYS A 270 -16.24 7.63 -11.56
CA LYS A 270 -17.48 7.06 -11.03
C LYS A 270 -17.49 5.53 -11.14
N VAL A 271 -16.96 4.96 -12.25
CA VAL A 271 -16.82 3.50 -12.40
C VAL A 271 -15.85 2.92 -11.36
N LEU A 272 -14.72 3.59 -11.11
CA LEU A 272 -13.79 3.18 -10.06
C LEU A 272 -14.39 3.31 -8.66
N ALA A 273 -15.13 4.38 -8.39
CA ALA A 273 -15.83 4.58 -7.13
C ALA A 273 -16.88 3.49 -6.84
N GLN A 274 -17.43 2.85 -7.88
CA GLN A 274 -18.30 1.70 -7.69
C GLN A 274 -17.53 0.41 -7.36
N ALA A 275 -16.31 0.27 -7.88
CA ALA A 275 -15.51 -0.92 -7.66
C ALA A 275 -14.93 -0.98 -6.24
N TYR A 276 -14.46 0.15 -5.71
CA TYR A 276 -13.85 0.25 -4.38
C TYR A 276 -14.85 0.67 -3.31
N ASP A 277 -14.63 0.29 -2.06
CA ASP A 277 -15.38 0.83 -0.91
C ASP A 277 -15.00 2.28 -0.67
N TRP A 278 -13.71 2.56 -0.75
CA TRP A 278 -13.14 3.90 -0.65
C TRP A 278 -12.26 4.19 -1.85
N LEU A 279 -12.45 5.34 -2.48
CA LEU A 279 -11.62 5.79 -3.59
C LEU A 279 -10.99 7.13 -3.26
N LEU A 280 -9.67 7.12 -3.11
CA LEU A 280 -8.84 8.30 -2.89
C LEU A 280 -8.24 8.77 -4.21
N PHE A 281 -8.30 10.06 -4.47
CA PHE A 281 -7.58 10.68 -5.57
C PHE A 281 -6.38 11.46 -5.03
N LEU A 282 -5.18 10.96 -5.28
CA LEU A 282 -3.95 11.68 -5.01
C LEU A 282 -3.76 12.76 -6.07
N THR A 283 -3.91 14.00 -5.66
CA THR A 283 -3.92 15.18 -6.54
C THR A 283 -2.56 15.42 -7.20
N ASP A 284 -2.57 16.11 -8.34
CA ASP A 284 -1.37 16.56 -9.02
C ASP A 284 -0.52 17.45 -8.10
N GLU A 285 -1.16 18.31 -7.31
CA GLU A 285 -0.48 19.15 -6.33
C GLU A 285 0.22 18.31 -5.26
N GLY A 286 -0.41 17.24 -4.77
CA GLY A 286 0.18 16.33 -3.80
C GLY A 286 1.46 15.67 -4.32
N ILE A 287 1.41 15.08 -5.52
CA ILE A 287 2.56 14.43 -6.15
C ILE A 287 3.68 15.44 -6.42
N THR A 288 3.34 16.60 -6.99
CA THR A 288 4.33 17.62 -7.34
C THR A 288 4.95 18.26 -6.09
N SER A 289 4.17 18.46 -5.02
CA SER A 289 4.69 18.94 -3.73
C SER A 289 5.67 17.93 -3.12
N PHE A 290 5.32 16.65 -3.09
CA PHE A 290 6.22 15.61 -2.60
C PHE A 290 7.54 15.59 -3.36
N ILE A 291 7.48 15.54 -4.69
CA ILE A 291 8.69 15.47 -5.53
C ILE A 291 9.54 16.73 -5.38
N SER A 292 8.93 17.91 -5.34
CA SER A 292 9.64 19.16 -5.14
C SER A 292 10.34 19.21 -3.78
N ASP A 293 9.62 18.85 -2.71
CA ASP A 293 10.16 18.94 -1.33
C ASP A 293 11.32 17.98 -1.09
N VAL A 294 11.28 16.74 -1.63
CA VAL A 294 12.22 15.68 -1.22
C VAL A 294 13.17 15.22 -2.32
N ILE A 295 12.90 15.52 -3.59
CA ILE A 295 13.72 15.06 -4.73
C ILE A 295 14.40 16.23 -5.46
N LEU A 296 13.63 17.26 -5.86
CA LEU A 296 14.16 18.34 -6.70
C LEU A 296 14.84 19.45 -5.89
N GLU A 297 14.11 20.02 -4.93
CA GLU A 297 14.55 21.12 -4.08
C GLU A 297 14.87 20.64 -2.65
N SER A 298 15.33 19.37 -2.54
CA SER A 298 15.48 18.73 -1.25
C SER A 298 16.39 19.53 -0.32
N LYS A 299 15.87 19.84 0.85
CA LYS A 299 16.66 20.36 1.96
C LYS A 299 17.73 19.33 2.34
N LYS A 300 18.79 19.82 3.03
CA LYS A 300 19.88 18.95 3.49
C LYS A 300 19.36 17.73 4.27
N GLU A 301 18.31 17.91 5.05
CA GLU A 301 17.65 16.87 5.85
C GLU A 301 16.99 15.75 5.03
N TYR A 302 16.72 15.96 3.72
CA TYR A 302 16.11 14.96 2.81
C TYR A 302 17.08 14.47 1.72
N SER A 303 18.36 14.74 1.89
CA SER A 303 19.40 14.40 0.90
C SER A 303 19.50 12.90 0.61
N ALA A 304 19.23 12.02 1.60
CA ALA A 304 19.25 10.58 1.39
C ALA A 304 18.10 10.10 0.49
N ILE A 305 16.92 10.75 0.55
CA ILE A 305 15.79 10.46 -0.33
C ILE A 305 16.18 10.78 -1.78
N LYS A 306 16.70 11.99 -2.02
CA LYS A 306 17.18 12.42 -3.32
C LYS A 306 18.26 11.48 -3.87
N ASN A 307 19.25 11.13 -3.04
CA ASN A 307 20.32 10.23 -3.44
C ASN A 307 19.80 8.82 -3.77
N ALA A 308 18.90 8.27 -2.98
CA ALA A 308 18.28 6.97 -3.23
C ALA A 308 17.48 6.97 -4.54
N PHE A 309 16.71 8.04 -4.81
CA PHE A 309 16.00 8.22 -6.07
C PHE A 309 16.97 8.22 -7.25
N HIS A 310 17.95 9.14 -7.27
CA HIS A 310 18.95 9.21 -8.35
C HIS A 310 19.72 7.90 -8.48
N ALA A 311 20.12 7.32 -7.34
CA ALA A 311 20.81 6.05 -7.32
C ALA A 311 19.96 4.94 -7.96
N SER A 312 18.65 4.89 -7.84
CA SER A 312 17.77 3.87 -8.45
C SER A 312 17.57 4.05 -9.96
N TYR A 313 17.84 5.20 -10.49
CA TYR A 313 17.61 5.55 -11.90
C TYR A 313 18.87 5.99 -12.67
N ASN A 314 20.08 5.74 -12.17
CA ASN A 314 21.32 6.11 -12.85
C ASN A 314 21.67 5.13 -13.98
N LYS A 315 22.36 5.62 -15.03
CA LYS A 315 22.71 4.89 -16.26
C LYS A 315 23.61 3.66 -16.03
N ASP A 316 24.51 3.73 -15.08
CA ASP A 316 25.56 2.73 -14.86
C ASP A 316 25.11 1.56 -14.00
N LYS A 317 23.80 1.32 -13.90
CA LYS A 317 23.27 0.38 -12.94
C LYS A 317 23.06 -1.02 -13.43
N LYS A 318 23.83 -1.85 -12.88
CA LYS A 318 23.51 -3.26 -12.67
C LYS A 318 23.00 -3.40 -11.20
N GLY A 319 21.70 -3.32 -11.00
CA GLY A 319 21.07 -4.11 -9.95
C GLY A 319 20.83 -3.53 -8.56
N SER A 320 20.91 -2.24 -8.27
CA SER A 320 20.61 -1.77 -6.91
C SER A 320 19.42 -0.81 -6.85
N THR A 321 18.21 -1.31 -7.12
CA THR A 321 16.99 -0.56 -6.84
C THR A 321 16.84 -0.39 -5.32
N GLN A 322 16.88 0.85 -4.85
CA GLN A 322 16.77 1.20 -3.43
C GLN A 322 15.80 2.37 -3.19
N PHE A 323 14.86 2.57 -4.13
CA PHE A 323 13.79 3.56 -4.02
C PHE A 323 12.52 3.01 -4.67
N THR A 324 11.88 2.07 -3.96
CA THR A 324 10.56 1.50 -4.30
C THR A 324 9.78 1.20 -3.03
N LYS A 325 8.48 0.90 -3.15
CA LYS A 325 7.67 0.42 -2.02
C LYS A 325 8.28 -0.80 -1.31
N VAL A 326 8.93 -1.70 -2.07
CA VAL A 326 9.50 -2.95 -1.53
C VAL A 326 10.91 -2.75 -0.97
N LYS A 327 11.74 -1.95 -1.65
CA LYS A 327 13.15 -1.75 -1.29
C LYS A 327 13.45 -0.26 -1.15
N MET A 328 13.95 0.12 0.01
CA MET A 328 14.30 1.51 0.31
C MET A 328 15.69 1.60 0.93
N ASN A 329 16.46 2.61 0.56
CA ASN A 329 17.67 2.95 1.28
C ASN A 329 17.35 3.25 2.75
N SER A 330 18.11 2.74 3.70
CA SER A 330 17.79 2.82 5.13
C SER A 330 17.77 4.26 5.69
N GLN A 331 18.58 5.15 5.14
CA GLN A 331 18.59 6.57 5.53
C GLN A 331 17.39 7.29 4.89
N ALA A 332 17.09 6.98 3.62
CA ALA A 332 15.91 7.49 2.95
C ALA A 332 14.60 7.03 3.61
N ASP A 333 14.52 5.76 4.08
CA ASP A 333 13.37 5.27 4.85
C ASP A 333 13.15 6.08 6.13
N SER A 334 14.22 6.36 6.89
CA SER A 334 14.14 7.17 8.09
C SER A 334 13.67 8.59 7.79
N GLN A 335 14.24 9.22 6.75
CA GLN A 335 13.86 10.57 6.35
C GLN A 335 12.44 10.67 5.81
N LEU A 336 11.98 9.68 5.02
CA LEU A 336 10.60 9.60 4.55
C LEU A 336 9.62 9.39 5.70
N THR A 337 9.93 8.50 6.64
CA THR A 337 9.11 8.29 7.83
C THR A 337 8.95 9.58 8.62
N GLU A 338 10.05 10.29 8.86
CA GLU A 338 10.04 11.57 9.56
C GLU A 338 9.26 12.66 8.80
N TYR A 339 9.45 12.74 7.47
CA TYR A 339 8.73 13.67 6.61
C TYR A 339 7.21 13.48 6.69
N PHE A 340 6.74 12.23 6.61
CA PHE A 340 5.31 11.91 6.67
C PHE A 340 4.71 12.18 8.05
N ILE A 341 5.44 11.90 9.14
CA ILE A 341 5.00 12.21 10.50
C ILE A 341 4.90 13.72 10.72
N LYS A 342 5.92 14.49 10.33
CA LYS A 342 5.96 15.96 10.52
C LYS A 342 4.92 16.69 9.68
N ASN A 343 4.55 16.16 8.52
CA ASN A 343 3.69 16.83 7.56
C ASN A 343 2.29 16.19 7.44
N LYS A 344 1.83 15.45 8.45
CA LYS A 344 0.56 14.70 8.43
C LYS A 344 -0.62 15.50 7.85
N ASN A 345 -0.85 16.71 8.35
CA ASN A 345 -1.98 17.55 7.93
C ASN A 345 -1.83 18.04 6.48
N LYS A 346 -0.61 18.41 6.07
CA LYS A 346 -0.31 18.78 4.68
C LYS A 346 -0.57 17.60 3.74
N ILE A 347 -0.15 16.41 4.15
CA ILE A 347 -0.26 15.18 3.33
C ILE A 347 -1.70 14.69 3.23
N ALA A 348 -2.51 14.83 4.29
CA ALA A 348 -3.93 14.53 4.24
C ALA A 348 -4.65 15.34 3.14
N ASN A 349 -4.26 16.60 2.96
CA ASN A 349 -4.80 17.49 1.92
C ASN A 349 -4.33 17.15 0.50
N TRP A 350 -3.42 16.21 0.32
CA TRP A 350 -3.04 15.72 -1.01
C TRP A 350 -4.06 14.76 -1.61
N PHE A 351 -4.95 14.24 -0.78
CA PHE A 351 -5.93 13.24 -1.17
C PHE A 351 -7.34 13.81 -1.11
N ASN A 352 -8.02 13.80 -2.24
CA ASN A 352 -9.45 14.04 -2.30
C ASN A 352 -10.18 12.71 -2.22
N LEU A 353 -11.23 12.66 -1.43
CA LEU A 353 -12.10 11.50 -1.40
C LEU A 353 -13.13 11.60 -2.52
N ILE A 354 -13.16 10.57 -3.37
CA ILE A 354 -14.12 10.44 -4.47
C ILE A 354 -15.34 9.63 -4.03
N SER A 355 -15.16 8.70 -3.12
CA SER A 355 -16.21 7.85 -2.56
C SER A 355 -15.75 7.26 -1.22
N PRO A 356 -16.63 7.15 -0.22
CA PRO A 356 -18.04 7.62 -0.19
C PRO A 356 -18.16 9.15 -0.13
N ASP A 357 -19.33 9.65 -0.57
CA ASP A 357 -19.61 11.09 -0.54
C ASP A 357 -19.75 11.60 0.91
N GLY A 358 -19.25 12.81 1.17
CA GLY A 358 -19.39 13.49 2.47
C GLY A 358 -18.38 13.06 3.55
N GLU A 359 -17.57 12.07 3.28
CA GLU A 359 -16.51 11.57 4.17
C GLU A 359 -15.15 12.18 3.79
N ASN A 360 -14.14 11.93 4.61
CA ASN A 360 -12.77 12.39 4.37
C ASN A 360 -11.73 11.31 4.75
N VAL A 361 -10.46 11.56 4.46
CA VAL A 361 -9.35 10.63 4.73
C VAL A 361 -9.24 10.26 6.21
N THR A 362 -9.61 11.17 7.12
CA THR A 362 -9.59 10.90 8.57
C THR A 362 -10.67 9.88 8.96
N ASP A 363 -11.83 9.90 8.28
CA ASP A 363 -12.90 8.94 8.54
C ASP A 363 -12.51 7.54 8.05
N LEU A 364 -11.84 7.44 6.89
CA LEU A 364 -11.23 6.18 6.46
C LEU A 364 -10.23 5.66 7.50
N LEU A 365 -9.35 6.53 8.02
CA LEU A 365 -8.38 6.13 9.05
C LEU A 365 -9.09 5.58 10.29
N LYS A 366 -10.18 6.21 10.76
CA LYS A 366 -10.97 5.71 11.91
C LYS A 366 -11.52 4.31 11.65
N LEU A 367 -12.03 4.02 10.46
CA LEU A 367 -12.54 2.69 10.10
C LEU A 367 -11.42 1.64 10.08
N ILE A 368 -10.28 1.99 9.50
CA ILE A 368 -9.11 1.10 9.46
C ILE A 368 -8.58 0.85 10.88
N ASP A 369 -8.55 1.88 11.73
CA ASP A 369 -8.11 1.74 13.13
C ASP A 369 -9.04 0.81 13.92
N ILE A 370 -10.36 0.92 13.72
CA ILE A 370 -11.32 -0.03 14.31
C ILE A 370 -11.00 -1.47 13.86
N LEU A 371 -10.78 -1.72 12.56
CA LEU A 371 -10.44 -3.04 12.04
C LEU A 371 -9.08 -3.53 12.59
N ASN A 372 -8.08 -2.66 12.63
CA ASN A 372 -6.74 -3.00 13.11
C ASN A 372 -6.73 -3.41 14.60
N ASN A 373 -7.62 -2.84 15.40
CA ASN A 373 -7.72 -3.06 16.83
C ASN A 373 -8.77 -4.12 17.24
N LYS A 374 -9.38 -4.84 16.29
CA LYS A 374 -10.29 -5.96 16.58
C LYS A 374 -9.56 -7.11 17.27
N GLU A 375 -10.28 -7.86 18.14
CA GLU A 375 -9.78 -9.08 18.75
C GLU A 375 -9.79 -10.25 17.76
N TRP A 376 -8.91 -10.17 16.76
CA TRP A 376 -8.86 -11.14 15.67
C TRP A 376 -8.68 -12.59 16.10
N SER A 377 -8.04 -12.83 17.25
CA SER A 377 -7.91 -14.18 17.85
C SER A 377 -9.26 -14.81 18.18
N LYS A 378 -10.33 -14.02 18.38
CA LYS A 378 -11.69 -14.51 18.56
C LYS A 378 -12.45 -14.75 17.25
N ILE A 379 -11.99 -14.11 16.17
CA ILE A 379 -12.60 -14.19 14.84
C ILE A 379 -12.01 -15.37 14.07
N ILE A 380 -10.71 -15.56 14.20
CA ILE A 380 -9.96 -16.62 13.51
C ILE A 380 -10.17 -17.92 14.29
N LYS A 381 -10.93 -18.83 13.72
CA LYS A 381 -11.18 -20.19 14.28
C LYS A 381 -10.10 -21.16 13.84
#